data_ffc371c7dd73fbda6c3918b1ba951966
#
_entry.id   ffc371c7dd73fbda6c3918b1ba951966
#
_cell.length_a   1.000
_cell.length_b   1.000
_cell.length_c   1.000
_cell.angle_alpha   90.00
_cell.angle_beta   90.00
_cell.angle_gamma   90.00
#
_symmetry.space_group_name_H-M   'P 1'
#
loop_
_entity.id
_entity.type
_entity.pdbx_description
1 polymer ?
#
loop_
_entity_poly.entity_id
_entity_poly.type
_entity_poly.pdbx_seq_one_letter_code
_entity_poly.pdbx_strand_id
1 'polypeptide(L)'
;MLEEIYKVAVIIPCWNSSSYIGEMLRCLLEQSFQDWRAFVVDDQSTDNSVKIVEKYHIKDERISCVVRSRLPKGAQSCRNIGFEMSEGAEYVIWFDADDLIAPYCLGQRVAYMDRHPELDFGIFPAITFKKKIWEENAMCYGFPFFEDTFCAMMSWTLPMVGWTNIYRRKSVVTYGLRWDEKILSMQDSDFNIQSILLGLKFDYGVKEKALVDYFYRTGQNIGSTSSKLLMPEHIRSHLYLLNKVSNKMTKEQKRKYDKSLQLYHFKFAKFFKDSKEVYNSFLKLPWLQENRWFKLKCILWKCVHFQHTNNILLFRKLLYREYLETKNWHDLINNQYKILLENQSSK
;
A
#
# COMPACT_ATOMS: atom_id res chain seq x y z
N MET A 1 -1.35 35.60 -7.61
CA MET A 1 -2.06 35.33 -6.34
C MET A 1 -1.05 34.67 -5.43
N LEU A 2 -0.88 35.13 -4.18
CA LEU A 2 -0.07 34.41 -3.20
C LEU A 2 -0.74 33.05 -3.01
N GLU A 3 -0.01 31.97 -3.22
CA GLU A 3 -0.51 30.64 -2.92
C GLU A 3 -0.82 30.56 -1.43
N GLU A 4 -2.04 30.17 -1.11
CA GLU A 4 -2.45 29.99 0.28
C GLU A 4 -1.74 28.77 0.86
N ILE A 5 -0.86 29.02 1.83
CA ILE A 5 -0.09 27.96 2.52
C ILE A 5 -1.03 27.27 3.51
N TYR A 6 -1.04 25.95 3.53
CA TYR A 6 -1.78 25.13 4.48
C TYR A 6 -0.97 23.87 4.87
N LYS A 7 -1.35 23.22 5.97
CA LYS A 7 -0.51 22.17 6.56
C LYS A 7 -0.60 20.85 5.83
N VAL A 8 -1.80 20.34 5.53
CA VAL A 8 -2.00 18.98 4.99
C VAL A 8 -2.85 18.98 3.74
N ALA A 9 -2.32 18.42 2.65
CA ALA A 9 -3.11 17.99 1.50
C ALA A 9 -3.51 16.52 1.66
N VAL A 10 -4.82 16.26 1.65
CA VAL A 10 -5.39 14.91 1.61
C VAL A 10 -5.85 14.62 0.18
N ILE A 11 -5.27 13.63 -0.47
CA ILE A 11 -5.54 13.26 -1.85
C ILE A 11 -6.34 11.96 -1.88
N ILE A 12 -7.50 11.97 -2.54
CA ILE A 12 -8.44 10.85 -2.55
C ILE A 12 -8.80 10.50 -3.99
N PRO A 13 -8.25 9.41 -4.56
CA PRO A 13 -8.73 8.87 -5.81
C PRO A 13 -10.15 8.30 -5.62
N CYS A 14 -11.06 8.63 -6.52
CA CYS A 14 -12.45 8.20 -6.45
C CYS A 14 -12.89 7.57 -7.78
N TRP A 15 -13.48 6.38 -7.70
CA TRP A 15 -14.12 5.75 -8.85
C TRP A 15 -15.28 4.86 -8.41
N ASN A 16 -16.50 5.21 -8.83
CA ASN A 16 -17.73 4.49 -8.48
C ASN A 16 -17.83 4.17 -6.98
N SER A 17 -17.57 5.19 -6.15
CA SER A 17 -17.51 5.10 -4.69
C SER A 17 -18.68 5.75 -3.97
N SER A 18 -19.83 5.90 -4.65
CA SER A 18 -21.00 6.60 -4.10
C SER A 18 -21.52 6.03 -2.77
N SER A 19 -21.28 4.76 -2.51
CA SER A 19 -21.65 4.10 -1.25
C SER A 19 -20.74 4.46 -0.07
N TYR A 20 -19.54 5.00 -0.32
CA TYR A 20 -18.49 5.13 0.70
C TYR A 20 -17.91 6.53 0.83
N ILE A 21 -17.72 7.26 -0.28
CA ILE A 21 -17.02 8.54 -0.29
C ILE A 21 -17.61 9.55 0.73
N GLY A 22 -18.93 9.52 0.95
CA GLY A 22 -19.57 10.36 1.95
C GLY A 22 -19.14 10.07 3.38
N GLU A 23 -18.78 8.82 3.70
CA GLU A 23 -18.27 8.45 5.03
C GLU A 23 -16.84 8.99 5.22
N MET A 24 -15.95 8.84 4.23
CA MET A 24 -14.59 9.39 4.26
C MET A 24 -14.61 10.91 4.41
N LEU A 25 -15.44 11.63 3.62
CA LEU A 25 -15.55 13.09 3.70
C LEU A 25 -16.09 13.55 5.05
N ARG A 26 -17.03 12.81 5.66
CA ARG A 26 -17.48 13.10 7.02
C ARG A 26 -16.35 12.94 8.04
N CYS A 27 -15.56 11.86 7.96
CA CYS A 27 -14.40 11.67 8.82
C CYS A 27 -13.39 12.82 8.70
N LEU A 28 -13.22 13.41 7.52
CA LEU A 28 -12.39 14.61 7.32
C LEU A 28 -12.96 15.84 8.01
N LEU A 29 -14.26 16.07 7.91
CA LEU A 29 -14.93 17.19 8.60
C LEU A 29 -14.87 17.06 10.12
N GLU A 30 -14.82 15.83 10.63
CA GLU A 30 -14.72 15.48 12.06
C GLU A 30 -13.29 15.50 12.60
N GLN A 31 -12.26 15.81 11.78
CA GLN A 31 -10.89 15.91 12.25
C GLN A 31 -10.70 17.01 13.29
N SER A 32 -10.01 16.72 14.39
CA SER A 32 -9.64 17.71 15.41
C SER A 32 -8.62 18.75 14.89
N PHE A 33 -7.79 18.36 13.94
CA PHE A 33 -6.86 19.24 13.24
C PHE A 33 -7.56 19.86 12.03
N GLN A 34 -7.53 21.20 11.90
CA GLN A 34 -8.35 21.93 10.92
C GLN A 34 -7.60 22.50 9.72
N ASP A 35 -6.26 22.57 9.76
CA ASP A 35 -5.46 23.14 8.67
C ASP A 35 -5.12 22.08 7.59
N TRP A 36 -6.17 21.71 6.83
CA TRP A 36 -6.09 20.74 5.75
C TRP A 36 -6.96 21.14 4.55
N ARG A 37 -6.60 20.60 3.38
CA ARG A 37 -7.43 20.59 2.17
C ARG A 37 -7.53 19.19 1.60
N ALA A 38 -8.69 18.84 1.06
CA ALA A 38 -8.92 17.55 0.42
C ALA A 38 -9.15 17.73 -1.09
N PHE A 39 -8.42 16.94 -1.86
CA PHE A 39 -8.49 16.88 -3.31
C PHE A 39 -9.04 15.51 -3.71
N VAL A 40 -10.34 15.45 -3.97
CA VAL A 40 -10.98 14.26 -4.53
C VAL A 40 -10.81 14.30 -6.03
N VAL A 41 -10.08 13.31 -6.57
CA VAL A 41 -9.88 13.19 -8.01
C VAL A 41 -10.67 11.99 -8.52
N ASP A 42 -11.74 12.30 -9.25
CA ASP A 42 -12.66 11.32 -9.79
C ASP A 42 -12.14 10.71 -11.10
N ASP A 43 -12.08 9.38 -11.17
CA ASP A 43 -11.62 8.63 -12.35
C ASP A 43 -12.76 8.36 -13.36
N GLN A 44 -13.58 9.37 -13.64
CA GLN A 44 -14.75 9.30 -14.53
C GLN A 44 -15.81 8.31 -14.02
N SER A 45 -16.25 8.49 -12.79
CA SER A 45 -17.34 7.71 -12.20
C SER A 45 -18.63 7.80 -12.99
N THR A 46 -19.36 6.70 -13.04
CA THR A 46 -20.69 6.61 -13.69
C THR A 46 -21.85 6.61 -12.69
N ASP A 47 -21.52 6.58 -11.39
CA ASP A 47 -22.49 6.63 -10.30
C ASP A 47 -22.64 8.05 -9.72
N ASN A 48 -23.19 8.17 -8.52
CA ASN A 48 -23.40 9.47 -7.86
C ASN A 48 -22.17 10.00 -7.09
N SER A 49 -20.97 9.44 -7.26
CA SER A 49 -19.78 9.82 -6.49
C SER A 49 -19.50 11.33 -6.58
N VAL A 50 -19.41 11.89 -7.80
CA VAL A 50 -19.14 13.32 -8.03
C VAL A 50 -20.19 14.19 -7.36
N LYS A 51 -21.49 13.86 -7.52
CA LYS A 51 -22.58 14.62 -6.90
C LYS A 51 -22.50 14.62 -5.36
N ILE A 52 -22.02 13.54 -4.76
CA ILE A 52 -21.83 13.48 -3.31
C ILE A 52 -20.69 14.41 -2.91
N VAL A 53 -19.55 14.37 -3.60
CA VAL A 53 -18.41 15.25 -3.29
C VAL A 53 -18.79 16.72 -3.46
N GLU A 54 -19.52 17.09 -4.51
CA GLU A 54 -20.02 18.45 -4.72
C GLU A 54 -20.89 18.94 -3.55
N LYS A 55 -21.76 18.09 -2.99
CA LYS A 55 -22.54 18.43 -1.79
C LYS A 55 -21.68 18.73 -0.56
N TYR A 56 -20.54 18.02 -0.44
CA TYR A 56 -19.59 18.28 0.65
C TYR A 56 -18.76 19.54 0.37
N HIS A 57 -18.37 19.81 -0.87
CA HIS A 57 -17.71 21.05 -1.26
C HIS A 57 -18.55 22.30 -0.93
N ILE A 58 -19.85 22.25 -1.19
CA ILE A 58 -20.79 23.36 -0.85
C ILE A 58 -20.84 23.61 0.67
N LYS A 59 -20.64 22.56 1.49
CA LYS A 59 -20.62 22.68 2.96
C LYS A 59 -19.29 23.17 3.50
N ASP A 60 -18.20 22.82 2.81
CA ASP A 60 -16.83 23.11 3.25
C ASP A 60 -15.91 23.23 2.03
N GLU A 61 -15.45 24.45 1.75
CA GLU A 61 -14.61 24.79 0.59
C GLU A 61 -13.22 24.13 0.62
N ARG A 62 -12.79 23.59 1.77
CA ARG A 62 -11.57 22.81 1.87
C ARG A 62 -11.61 21.50 1.08
N ILE A 63 -12.80 21.02 0.74
CA ILE A 63 -13.02 19.82 -0.08
C ILE A 63 -13.20 20.25 -1.53
N SER A 64 -12.35 19.77 -2.44
CA SER A 64 -12.47 20.03 -3.88
C SER A 64 -12.63 18.72 -4.66
N CYS A 65 -13.30 18.81 -5.81
CA CYS A 65 -13.51 17.70 -6.73
C CYS A 65 -13.00 18.05 -8.11
N VAL A 66 -12.19 17.16 -8.69
CA VAL A 66 -11.75 17.26 -10.09
C VAL A 66 -11.98 15.93 -10.78
N VAL A 67 -12.59 15.97 -11.95
CA VAL A 67 -12.72 14.78 -12.81
C VAL A 67 -11.48 14.66 -13.67
N ARG A 68 -10.85 13.49 -13.63
CA ARG A 68 -9.64 13.21 -14.42
C ARG A 68 -9.91 13.42 -15.91
N SER A 69 -9.12 14.25 -16.55
CA SER A 69 -9.22 14.57 -18.00
C SER A 69 -8.10 13.93 -18.85
N ARG A 70 -7.02 13.40 -18.23
CA ARG A 70 -5.89 12.81 -18.93
C ARG A 70 -5.79 11.28 -18.75
N LEU A 71 -5.16 10.61 -19.70
CA LEU A 71 -4.79 9.18 -19.61
C LEU A 71 -3.42 9.01 -18.90
N PRO A 72 -3.14 7.81 -18.38
CA PRO A 72 -4.03 6.65 -18.28
C PRO A 72 -5.07 6.81 -17.17
N LYS A 73 -6.11 5.97 -17.19
CA LYS A 73 -7.07 5.85 -16.09
C LYS A 73 -6.46 5.08 -14.92
N GLY A 74 -7.00 5.28 -13.73
CA GLY A 74 -6.65 4.53 -12.52
C GLY A 74 -6.30 5.41 -11.34
N ALA A 75 -6.33 4.83 -10.13
CA ALA A 75 -6.08 5.53 -8.88
C ALA A 75 -4.70 6.22 -8.83
N GLN A 76 -3.68 5.62 -9.45
CA GLN A 76 -2.33 6.19 -9.54
C GLN A 76 -2.31 7.52 -10.28
N SER A 77 -3.04 7.64 -11.41
CA SER A 77 -3.17 8.89 -12.15
C SER A 77 -3.92 9.94 -11.36
N CYS A 78 -4.99 9.54 -10.66
CA CYS A 78 -5.74 10.42 -9.78
C CYS A 78 -4.88 10.92 -8.60
N ARG A 79 -4.06 10.04 -8.01
CA ARG A 79 -3.14 10.43 -6.93
C ARG A 79 -2.07 11.42 -7.42
N ASN A 80 -1.55 11.26 -8.64
CA ASN A 80 -0.62 12.22 -9.23
C ASN A 80 -1.30 13.56 -9.52
N ILE A 81 -2.50 13.57 -10.09
CA ILE A 81 -3.27 14.81 -10.34
C ILE A 81 -3.54 15.54 -9.01
N GLY A 82 -4.01 14.85 -7.98
CA GLY A 82 -4.22 15.44 -6.67
C GLY A 82 -2.93 15.99 -6.05
N PHE A 83 -1.80 15.32 -6.27
CA PHE A 83 -0.50 15.82 -5.85
C PHE A 83 -0.09 17.11 -6.60
N GLU A 84 -0.33 17.18 -7.89
CA GLU A 84 -0.11 18.39 -8.69
C GLU A 84 -0.95 19.57 -8.17
N MET A 85 -2.19 19.32 -7.72
CA MET A 85 -3.07 20.33 -7.14
C MET A 85 -2.71 20.74 -5.71
N SER A 86 -1.84 20.01 -5.05
CA SER A 86 -1.49 20.20 -3.63
C SER A 86 -0.37 21.23 -3.39
N GLU A 87 -0.12 22.15 -4.34
CA GLU A 87 0.81 23.25 -4.13
C GLU A 87 0.41 24.05 -2.89
N GLY A 88 1.38 24.57 -2.14
CA GLY A 88 1.12 25.24 -0.86
C GLY A 88 1.03 24.31 0.36
N ALA A 89 0.86 22.99 0.20
CA ALA A 89 0.86 22.05 1.32
C ALA A 89 2.27 21.79 1.88
N GLU A 90 2.40 21.71 3.20
CA GLU A 90 3.63 21.22 3.83
C GLU A 90 3.71 19.70 3.79
N TYR A 91 2.60 19.03 4.08
CA TYR A 91 2.47 17.57 4.08
C TYR A 91 1.46 17.09 3.06
N VAL A 92 1.64 15.86 2.57
CA VAL A 92 0.71 15.17 1.70
C VAL A 92 0.39 13.77 2.22
N ILE A 93 -0.88 13.40 2.15
CA ILE A 93 -1.41 12.10 2.51
C ILE A 93 -2.30 11.60 1.37
N TRP A 94 -2.23 10.30 1.06
CA TRP A 94 -3.14 9.64 0.13
C TRP A 94 -4.05 8.70 0.90
N PHE A 95 -5.37 8.92 0.85
CA PHE A 95 -6.38 8.05 1.43
C PHE A 95 -7.26 7.46 0.34
N ASP A 96 -7.87 6.31 0.60
CA ASP A 96 -8.81 5.70 -0.33
C ASP A 96 -10.24 6.13 -0.02
N ALA A 97 -11.09 6.21 -1.06
CA ALA A 97 -12.44 6.77 -0.98
C ALA A 97 -13.43 5.91 -0.17
N ASP A 98 -13.09 4.65 0.07
CA ASP A 98 -13.94 3.63 0.70
C ASP A 98 -13.53 3.28 2.13
N ASP A 99 -12.54 3.98 2.70
CA ASP A 99 -12.00 3.74 4.02
C ASP A 99 -12.48 4.76 5.08
N LEU A 100 -12.00 4.62 6.31
CA LEU A 100 -12.32 5.52 7.42
C LEU A 100 -11.05 5.98 8.13
N ILE A 101 -11.11 7.15 8.78
CA ILE A 101 -10.03 7.69 9.60
C ILE A 101 -10.55 8.12 10.97
N ALA A 102 -9.69 8.01 12.00
CA ALA A 102 -10.00 8.48 13.33
C ALA A 102 -10.03 10.03 13.40
N PRO A 103 -10.80 10.64 14.30
CA PRO A 103 -10.87 12.11 14.42
C PRO A 103 -9.54 12.80 14.72
N TYR A 104 -8.57 12.08 15.27
CA TYR A 104 -7.22 12.57 15.61
C TYR A 104 -6.17 12.25 14.54
N CYS A 105 -6.54 11.63 13.42
CA CYS A 105 -5.61 11.11 12.41
C CYS A 105 -4.66 12.18 11.89
N LEU A 106 -5.18 13.28 11.35
CA LEU A 106 -4.34 14.33 10.78
C LEU A 106 -3.47 15.01 11.85
N GLY A 107 -4.05 15.31 13.01
CA GLY A 107 -3.34 15.94 14.12
C GLY A 107 -2.19 15.10 14.65
N GLN A 108 -2.41 13.79 14.84
CA GLN A 108 -1.38 12.87 15.28
C GLN A 108 -0.20 12.81 14.30
N ARG A 109 -0.51 12.67 13.00
CA ARG A 109 0.50 12.57 11.94
C ARG A 109 1.31 13.85 11.77
N VAL A 110 0.65 15.02 11.79
CA VAL A 110 1.31 16.32 11.72
C VAL A 110 2.22 16.54 12.94
N ALA A 111 1.69 16.33 14.15
CA ALA A 111 2.47 16.53 15.37
C ALA A 111 3.70 15.62 15.43
N TYR A 112 3.63 14.41 14.91
CA TYR A 112 4.79 13.53 14.79
C TYR A 112 5.82 14.10 13.81
N MET A 113 5.41 14.46 12.59
CA MET A 113 6.32 15.00 11.59
C MET A 113 6.94 16.34 11.98
N ASP A 114 6.21 17.19 12.70
CA ASP A 114 6.73 18.47 13.20
C ASP A 114 7.84 18.27 14.24
N ARG A 115 7.78 17.20 15.05
CA ARG A 115 8.85 16.83 15.99
C ARG A 115 10.05 16.15 15.32
N HIS A 116 9.89 15.62 14.10
CA HIS A 116 10.93 14.90 13.37
C HIS A 116 11.27 15.59 12.04
N PRO A 117 11.89 16.77 12.08
CA PRO A 117 12.21 17.52 10.85
C PRO A 117 13.21 16.81 9.94
N GLU A 118 13.96 15.84 10.45
CA GLU A 118 14.91 15.00 9.71
C GLU A 118 14.24 13.93 8.84
N LEU A 119 12.96 13.61 9.07
CA LEU A 119 12.23 12.60 8.32
C LEU A 119 11.58 13.19 7.07
N ASP A 120 11.61 12.42 5.99
CA ASP A 120 10.88 12.71 4.75
C ASP A 120 9.44 12.23 4.82
N PHE A 121 9.18 11.14 5.57
CA PHE A 121 7.83 10.65 5.84
C PHE A 121 7.73 9.85 7.15
N GLY A 122 6.53 9.83 7.72
CA GLY A 122 6.17 9.04 8.89
C GLY A 122 5.17 7.94 8.53
N ILE A 123 5.25 6.80 9.22
CA ILE A 123 4.38 5.63 9.01
C ILE A 123 3.53 5.42 10.26
N PHE A 124 2.20 5.28 10.08
CA PHE A 124 1.24 5.19 11.17
C PHE A 124 0.48 3.87 11.17
N PRO A 125 0.10 3.37 12.36
CA PRO A 125 -0.60 2.11 12.48
C PRO A 125 -2.03 2.20 11.93
N ALA A 126 -2.42 1.15 11.24
CA ALA A 126 -3.75 0.98 10.66
C ALA A 126 -4.22 -0.46 10.80
N ILE A 127 -5.54 -0.66 10.75
CA ILE A 127 -6.15 -1.99 10.78
C ILE A 127 -7.19 -2.16 9.67
N THR A 128 -7.42 -3.40 9.30
CA THR A 128 -8.55 -3.74 8.42
C THR A 128 -9.85 -3.84 9.21
N PHE A 129 -10.97 -3.59 8.52
CA PHE A 129 -12.30 -3.94 9.02
C PHE A 129 -13.19 -4.41 7.87
N LYS A 130 -14.25 -5.14 8.18
CA LYS A 130 -15.21 -5.64 7.21
C LYS A 130 -16.63 -5.14 7.48
N LYS A 131 -17.10 -5.32 8.70
CA LYS A 131 -18.42 -4.87 9.15
C LYS A 131 -18.32 -3.84 10.27
N LYS A 132 -17.36 -4.02 11.16
CA LYS A 132 -17.19 -3.21 12.37
C LYS A 132 -15.70 -2.96 12.58
N ILE A 133 -15.32 -1.75 12.94
CA ILE A 133 -13.96 -1.42 13.39
C ILE A 133 -13.65 -2.26 14.64
N TRP A 134 -12.43 -2.75 14.77
CA TRP A 134 -11.95 -3.63 15.85
C TRP A 134 -12.59 -5.03 15.83
N GLU A 135 -12.78 -5.60 14.65
CA GLU A 135 -13.16 -7.00 14.49
C GLU A 135 -12.02 -7.94 14.89
N GLU A 136 -12.38 -9.14 15.36
CA GLU A 136 -11.42 -10.23 15.53
C GLU A 136 -10.77 -10.58 14.17
N ASN A 137 -9.47 -10.87 14.19
CA ASN A 137 -8.66 -11.19 13.00
C ASN A 137 -8.47 -10.02 12.00
N ALA A 138 -8.58 -8.77 12.44
CA ALA A 138 -8.16 -7.64 11.63
C ALA A 138 -6.67 -7.74 11.31
N MET A 139 -6.29 -7.38 10.07
CA MET A 139 -4.88 -7.26 9.68
C MET A 139 -4.37 -5.89 10.12
N CYS A 140 -3.10 -5.84 10.56
CA CYS A 140 -2.45 -4.60 10.98
C CYS A 140 -1.38 -4.19 9.97
N TYR A 141 -1.24 -2.87 9.79
CA TYR A 141 -0.23 -2.22 8.96
C TYR A 141 0.43 -1.08 9.74
N GLY A 142 1.56 -0.59 9.24
CA GLY A 142 2.26 0.55 9.86
C GLY A 142 3.16 0.15 11.04
N PHE A 143 3.74 -1.05 10.99
CA PHE A 143 4.62 -1.59 12.04
C PHE A 143 5.97 -2.01 11.50
N PRO A 144 7.05 -1.82 12.29
CA PRO A 144 8.38 -2.31 11.95
C PRO A 144 8.52 -3.81 12.27
N PHE A 145 7.85 -4.68 11.54
CA PHE A 145 7.90 -6.14 11.76
C PHE A 145 9.26 -6.77 11.48
N PHE A 146 10.13 -6.07 10.75
CA PHE A 146 11.39 -6.61 10.27
C PHE A 146 12.51 -5.59 10.42
N GLU A 147 13.73 -6.07 10.62
CA GLU A 147 14.93 -5.25 10.65
C GLU A 147 15.17 -4.48 9.34
N ASP A 148 14.66 -5.00 8.22
CA ASP A 148 14.79 -4.43 6.89
C ASP A 148 13.43 -4.25 6.23
N THR A 149 12.91 -3.02 6.25
CA THR A 149 11.62 -2.64 5.66
C THR A 149 11.57 -2.90 4.15
N PHE A 150 12.69 -2.73 3.43
CA PHE A 150 12.75 -3.03 2.00
C PHE A 150 12.50 -4.52 1.74
N CYS A 151 13.18 -5.40 2.46
CA CYS A 151 12.97 -6.85 2.34
C CYS A 151 11.56 -7.25 2.76
N ALA A 152 10.99 -6.61 3.77
CA ALA A 152 9.60 -6.81 4.17
C ALA A 152 8.63 -6.45 3.05
N MET A 153 8.79 -5.29 2.43
CA MET A 153 7.97 -4.86 1.28
C MET A 153 8.09 -5.83 0.12
N MET A 154 9.31 -6.27 -0.21
CA MET A 154 9.56 -7.21 -1.30
C MET A 154 9.01 -8.61 -1.03
N SER A 155 8.85 -9.02 0.24
CA SER A 155 8.24 -10.29 0.64
C SER A 155 6.72 -10.24 0.84
N TRP A 156 6.08 -9.12 0.53
CA TRP A 156 4.63 -8.92 0.66
C TRP A 156 4.09 -8.98 2.07
N THR A 157 4.88 -8.62 3.04
CA THR A 157 4.39 -8.43 4.40
C THR A 157 3.76 -7.06 4.61
N LEU A 158 3.99 -6.15 3.67
CA LEU A 158 3.40 -4.82 3.61
C LEU A 158 3.45 -4.09 4.96
N PRO A 159 4.64 -3.85 5.53
CA PRO A 159 4.78 -3.13 6.80
C PRO A 159 4.25 -1.70 6.72
N MET A 160 4.13 -1.17 5.52
CA MET A 160 3.51 0.11 5.20
C MET A 160 2.72 0.03 3.89
N VAL A 161 1.69 0.83 3.77
CA VAL A 161 0.84 1.00 2.58
C VAL A 161 0.70 2.50 2.32
N GLY A 162 0.25 2.93 1.14
CA GLY A 162 0.19 4.35 0.79
C GLY A 162 -0.57 5.19 1.81
N TRP A 163 -1.69 4.69 2.30
CA TRP A 163 -2.53 5.37 3.28
C TRP A 163 -2.03 5.30 4.74
N THR A 164 -1.00 4.51 5.06
CA THR A 164 -0.36 4.57 6.40
C THR A 164 0.59 5.75 6.55
N ASN A 165 0.95 6.42 5.46
CA ASN A 165 2.07 7.36 5.44
C ASN A 165 1.60 8.82 5.36
N ILE A 166 2.41 9.71 5.95
CA ILE A 166 2.39 11.15 5.72
C ILE A 166 3.75 11.58 5.20
N TYR A 167 3.80 12.29 4.08
CA TYR A 167 5.04 12.72 3.43
C TYR A 167 5.22 14.24 3.55
N ARG A 168 6.48 14.70 3.72
CA ARG A 168 6.80 16.09 3.41
C ARG A 168 6.64 16.29 1.91
N ARG A 169 5.80 17.21 1.50
CA ARG A 169 5.59 17.50 0.07
C ARG A 169 6.90 17.90 -0.62
N LYS A 170 7.73 18.69 0.07
CA LYS A 170 9.06 19.08 -0.42
C LYS A 170 9.93 17.86 -0.76
N SER A 171 9.94 16.83 0.08
CA SER A 171 10.70 15.61 -0.18
C SER A 171 10.17 14.86 -1.41
N VAL A 172 8.84 14.71 -1.54
CA VAL A 172 8.22 14.09 -2.72
C VAL A 172 8.65 14.80 -4.02
N VAL A 173 8.68 16.14 -4.01
CA VAL A 173 9.15 16.95 -5.15
C VAL A 173 10.65 16.76 -5.39
N THR A 174 11.47 16.90 -4.33
CA THR A 174 12.95 16.86 -4.43
C THR A 174 13.45 15.52 -4.97
N TYR A 175 12.86 14.42 -4.52
CA TYR A 175 13.22 13.07 -4.97
C TYR A 175 12.51 12.64 -6.26
N GLY A 176 11.61 13.46 -6.80
CA GLY A 176 10.83 13.16 -8.00
C GLY A 176 9.91 11.95 -7.82
N LEU A 177 9.47 11.67 -6.58
CA LEU A 177 8.63 10.52 -6.28
C LEU A 177 7.23 10.71 -6.90
N ARG A 178 6.78 9.71 -7.66
CA ARG A 178 5.46 9.71 -8.32
C ARG A 178 4.86 8.32 -8.31
N TRP A 179 3.55 8.26 -8.31
CA TRP A 179 2.81 7.02 -8.56
C TRP A 179 3.05 6.56 -9.99
N ASP A 180 3.47 5.32 -10.18
CA ASP A 180 3.74 4.79 -11.52
C ASP A 180 2.42 4.45 -12.23
N GLU A 181 2.07 5.27 -13.21
CA GLU A 181 0.81 5.16 -13.95
C GLU A 181 0.73 3.92 -14.86
N LYS A 182 1.82 3.17 -15.02
CA LYS A 182 1.85 1.90 -15.76
C LYS A 182 1.44 0.71 -14.90
N ILE A 183 1.40 0.86 -13.57
CA ILE A 183 1.07 -0.19 -12.62
C ILE A 183 -0.42 -0.13 -12.31
N LEU A 184 -1.19 -1.13 -12.73
CA LEU A 184 -2.62 -1.23 -12.42
C LEU A 184 -2.91 -1.84 -11.04
N SER A 185 -1.96 -2.60 -10.52
CA SER A 185 -2.03 -3.29 -9.23
C SER A 185 -0.68 -3.17 -8.54
N MET A 186 -0.59 -3.28 -7.22
CA MET A 186 0.66 -3.07 -6.46
C MET A 186 1.17 -1.62 -6.43
N GLN A 187 0.29 -0.67 -6.63
CA GLN A 187 0.61 0.75 -6.70
C GLN A 187 1.30 1.22 -5.40
N ASP A 188 0.75 0.85 -4.25
CA ASP A 188 1.30 1.19 -2.94
C ASP A 188 2.67 0.57 -2.72
N SER A 189 2.83 -0.69 -3.12
CA SER A 189 4.12 -1.38 -3.00
C SER A 189 5.18 -0.71 -3.86
N ASP A 190 4.86 -0.33 -5.11
CA ASP A 190 5.79 0.39 -5.98
C ASP A 190 6.19 1.73 -5.37
N PHE A 191 5.22 2.55 -4.96
CA PHE A 191 5.46 3.88 -4.42
C PHE A 191 6.35 3.82 -3.16
N ASN A 192 6.02 2.93 -2.23
CA ASN A 192 6.79 2.77 -1.00
C ASN A 192 8.19 2.19 -1.23
N ILE A 193 8.33 1.22 -2.13
CA ILE A 193 9.64 0.68 -2.50
C ILE A 193 10.49 1.75 -3.18
N GLN A 194 9.93 2.57 -4.08
CA GLN A 194 10.65 3.69 -4.68
C GLN A 194 11.10 4.71 -3.62
N SER A 195 10.28 5.02 -2.63
CA SER A 195 10.65 5.90 -1.51
C SER A 195 11.90 5.39 -0.80
N ILE A 196 11.95 4.10 -0.49
CA ILE A 196 13.12 3.46 0.16
C ILE A 196 14.35 3.50 -0.75
N LEU A 197 14.20 3.14 -2.03
CA LEU A 197 15.30 3.07 -2.98
C LEU A 197 15.87 4.45 -3.34
N LEU A 198 15.08 5.49 -3.25
CA LEU A 198 15.52 6.88 -3.40
C LEU A 198 16.21 7.41 -2.14
N GLY A 199 16.19 6.66 -1.03
CA GLY A 199 16.87 7.03 0.22
C GLY A 199 16.08 8.00 1.09
N LEU A 200 14.75 8.08 0.93
CA LEU A 200 13.91 8.89 1.81
C LEU A 200 14.01 8.36 3.25
N LYS A 201 14.17 9.28 4.18
CA LYS A 201 14.24 8.98 5.62
C LYS A 201 12.84 8.82 6.20
N PHE A 202 12.62 7.75 6.94
CA PHE A 202 11.33 7.49 7.56
C PHE A 202 11.46 6.79 8.91
N ASP A 203 10.41 6.91 9.72
CA ASP A 203 10.26 6.09 10.91
C ASP A 203 8.77 5.82 11.20
N TYR A 204 8.51 4.98 12.19
CA TYR A 204 7.19 4.49 12.57
C TYR A 204 6.67 5.23 13.80
N GLY A 205 5.53 5.88 13.67
CA GLY A 205 4.87 6.59 14.78
C GLY A 205 4.52 5.68 15.96
N VAL A 206 4.33 4.38 15.71
CA VAL A 206 4.08 3.41 16.78
C VAL A 206 5.23 3.31 17.79
N LYS A 207 6.46 3.65 17.41
CA LYS A 207 7.59 3.73 18.35
C LYS A 207 7.38 4.80 19.43
N GLU A 208 6.60 5.83 19.12
CA GLU A 208 6.16 6.88 20.04
C GLU A 208 4.69 6.70 20.47
N LYS A 209 4.20 5.46 20.45
CA LYS A 209 2.85 5.10 20.88
C LYS A 209 1.73 5.77 20.07
N ALA A 210 1.95 6.02 18.78
CA ALA A 210 0.88 6.47 17.89
C ALA A 210 -0.28 5.47 17.91
N LEU A 211 -1.50 6.00 17.95
CA LEU A 211 -2.73 5.21 17.91
C LEU A 211 -3.06 4.78 16.50
N VAL A 212 -3.84 3.72 16.36
CA VAL A 212 -4.46 3.33 15.09
C VAL A 212 -5.36 4.47 14.62
N ASP A 213 -5.06 5.02 13.46
CA ASP A 213 -5.75 6.20 12.95
C ASP A 213 -6.39 6.01 11.57
N TYR A 214 -6.17 4.85 10.94
CA TYR A 214 -6.74 4.49 9.65
C TYR A 214 -7.37 3.09 9.67
N PHE A 215 -8.55 2.99 9.07
CA PHE A 215 -9.36 1.77 9.05
C PHE A 215 -9.63 1.39 7.59
N TYR A 216 -8.89 0.38 7.11
CA TYR A 216 -8.98 -0.12 5.74
C TYR A 216 -10.16 -1.08 5.58
N ARG A 217 -11.10 -0.74 4.72
CA ARG A 217 -12.30 -1.55 4.47
C ARG A 217 -11.99 -2.74 3.57
N THR A 218 -12.44 -3.93 3.97
CA THR A 218 -12.25 -5.17 3.22
C THR A 218 -13.58 -5.81 2.85
N GLY A 219 -13.59 -6.64 1.79
CA GLY A 219 -14.66 -7.60 1.53
C GLY A 219 -15.80 -7.18 0.62
N GLN A 220 -15.91 -5.92 0.17
CA GLN A 220 -16.97 -5.48 -0.76
C GLN A 220 -16.51 -4.43 -1.78
N ASN A 221 -15.22 -4.20 -1.93
CA ASN A 221 -14.70 -3.11 -2.73
C ASN A 221 -14.81 -3.42 -4.22
N ILE A 222 -15.57 -2.60 -4.94
CA ILE A 222 -15.66 -2.60 -6.39
C ILE A 222 -14.31 -2.13 -6.91
N GLY A 223 -13.46 -3.01 -7.35
CA GLY A 223 -12.09 -2.68 -7.81
C GLY A 223 -10.99 -3.36 -7.00
N SER A 224 -11.35 -4.10 -5.95
CA SER A 224 -10.39 -4.93 -5.23
C SER A 224 -9.73 -5.92 -6.22
N THR A 225 -8.40 -5.87 -6.29
CA THR A 225 -7.57 -6.78 -7.09
C THR A 225 -7.67 -8.25 -6.65
N SER A 226 -8.39 -8.52 -5.56
CA SER A 226 -8.65 -9.86 -5.04
C SER A 226 -9.65 -10.68 -5.88
N SER A 227 -10.34 -10.07 -6.85
CA SER A 227 -11.20 -10.82 -7.77
C SER A 227 -10.38 -11.70 -8.72
N LYS A 228 -10.84 -12.91 -8.99
CA LYS A 228 -10.17 -13.85 -9.92
C LYS A 228 -9.91 -13.25 -11.31
N LEU A 229 -10.73 -12.28 -11.74
CA LEU A 229 -10.64 -11.60 -13.04
C LEU A 229 -9.47 -10.61 -13.14
N LEU A 230 -9.01 -10.06 -12.01
CA LEU A 230 -7.91 -9.08 -11.96
C LEU A 230 -6.54 -9.72 -11.66
N MET A 231 -6.50 -11.00 -11.40
CA MET A 231 -5.30 -11.72 -11.00
C MET A 231 -4.14 -11.67 -12.02
N PRO A 232 -4.36 -11.83 -13.35
CA PRO A 232 -3.30 -11.70 -14.35
C PRO A 232 -2.65 -10.30 -14.35
N GLU A 233 -3.42 -9.24 -14.15
CA GLU A 233 -2.89 -7.88 -14.07
C GLU A 233 -2.07 -7.66 -12.81
N HIS A 234 -2.50 -8.21 -11.71
CA HIS A 234 -1.75 -8.21 -10.45
C HIS A 234 -0.36 -8.85 -10.62
N ILE A 235 -0.31 -10.02 -11.24
CA ILE A 235 0.96 -10.71 -11.51
C ILE A 235 1.84 -9.91 -12.48
N ARG A 236 1.26 -9.36 -13.57
CA ARG A 236 2.00 -8.51 -14.52
C ARG A 236 2.57 -7.27 -13.85
N SER A 237 1.79 -6.58 -13.03
CA SER A 237 2.24 -5.42 -12.26
C SER A 237 3.39 -5.78 -11.32
N HIS A 238 3.30 -6.93 -10.67
CA HIS A 238 4.37 -7.42 -9.81
C HIS A 238 5.65 -7.74 -10.60
N LEU A 239 5.54 -8.44 -11.72
CA LEU A 239 6.70 -8.71 -12.60
C LEU A 239 7.34 -7.42 -13.10
N TYR A 240 6.53 -6.44 -13.45
CA TYR A 240 7.00 -5.12 -13.83
C TYR A 240 7.76 -4.45 -12.67
N LEU A 241 7.19 -4.45 -11.47
CA LEU A 241 7.82 -3.92 -10.26
C LEU A 241 9.16 -4.61 -9.98
N LEU A 242 9.21 -5.94 -10.02
CA LEU A 242 10.44 -6.72 -9.82
C LEU A 242 11.52 -6.34 -10.82
N ASN A 243 11.18 -6.19 -12.10
CA ASN A 243 12.12 -5.78 -13.13
C ASN A 243 12.64 -4.35 -12.91
N LYS A 244 11.75 -3.43 -12.54
CA LYS A 244 12.05 -2.04 -12.22
C LYS A 244 13.02 -1.91 -11.05
N VAL A 245 12.85 -2.73 -10.03
CA VAL A 245 13.60 -2.69 -8.77
C VAL A 245 14.93 -3.41 -8.87
N SER A 246 15.01 -4.53 -9.61
CA SER A 246 16.21 -5.40 -9.67
C SER A 246 17.49 -4.65 -10.08
N ASN A 247 17.39 -3.65 -10.94
CA ASN A 247 18.52 -2.86 -11.42
C ASN A 247 18.99 -1.77 -10.42
N LYS A 248 18.19 -1.49 -9.39
CA LYS A 248 18.48 -0.45 -8.40
C LYS A 248 18.99 -0.99 -7.07
N MET A 249 18.95 -2.31 -6.88
CA MET A 249 19.35 -2.96 -5.63
C MET A 249 20.88 -3.07 -5.46
N THR A 250 21.33 -2.87 -4.22
CA THR A 250 22.71 -3.22 -3.81
C THR A 250 22.92 -4.74 -3.83
N LYS A 251 24.18 -5.19 -3.77
CA LYS A 251 24.49 -6.63 -3.65
C LYS A 251 23.87 -7.27 -2.41
N GLU A 252 23.84 -6.55 -1.29
CA GLU A 252 23.24 -7.03 -0.04
C GLU A 252 21.73 -7.13 -0.14
N GLN A 253 21.08 -6.09 -0.67
CA GLN A 253 19.64 -6.11 -0.95
C GLN A 253 19.26 -7.23 -1.91
N LYS A 254 20.04 -7.49 -2.97
CA LYS A 254 19.81 -8.62 -3.88
C LYS A 254 19.86 -9.95 -3.13
N ARG A 255 20.82 -10.14 -2.23
CA ARG A 255 20.94 -11.38 -1.45
C ARG A 255 19.78 -11.58 -0.46
N LYS A 256 19.32 -10.51 0.20
CA LYS A 256 18.13 -10.55 1.06
C LYS A 256 16.86 -10.75 0.24
N TYR A 257 16.78 -10.12 -0.92
CA TYR A 257 15.70 -10.23 -1.88
C TYR A 257 15.53 -11.65 -2.45
N ASP A 258 16.62 -12.42 -2.64
CA ASP A 258 16.54 -13.82 -3.07
C ASP A 258 15.65 -14.66 -2.15
N LYS A 259 15.74 -14.47 -0.84
CA LYS A 259 14.86 -15.13 0.14
C LYS A 259 13.41 -14.65 0.02
N SER A 260 13.22 -13.35 -0.11
CA SER A 260 11.88 -12.74 -0.24
C SER A 260 11.17 -13.18 -1.51
N LEU A 261 11.89 -13.29 -2.63
CA LEU A 261 11.36 -13.83 -3.87
C LEU A 261 11.01 -15.30 -3.81
N GLN A 262 11.80 -16.10 -3.10
CA GLN A 262 11.46 -17.50 -2.86
C GLN A 262 10.12 -17.62 -2.12
N LEU A 263 9.93 -16.83 -1.07
CA LEU A 263 8.65 -16.74 -0.33
C LEU A 263 7.51 -16.24 -1.21
N TYR A 264 7.78 -15.23 -2.03
CA TYR A 264 6.81 -14.69 -2.96
C TYR A 264 6.38 -15.72 -4.00
N HIS A 265 7.31 -16.36 -4.67
CA HIS A 265 7.02 -17.41 -5.64
C HIS A 265 6.17 -18.52 -5.01
N PHE A 266 6.48 -18.88 -3.78
CA PHE A 266 5.74 -19.88 -3.03
C PHE A 266 4.29 -19.44 -2.75
N LYS A 267 4.08 -18.21 -2.29
CA LYS A 267 2.72 -17.65 -2.04
C LYS A 267 1.88 -17.59 -3.32
N PHE A 268 2.49 -17.26 -4.44
CA PHE A 268 1.80 -17.03 -5.71
C PHE A 268 1.88 -18.18 -6.70
N ALA A 269 2.53 -19.25 -6.35
CA ALA A 269 2.66 -20.42 -7.21
C ALA A 269 1.32 -20.98 -7.68
N LYS A 270 0.27 -20.90 -6.87
CA LYS A 270 -1.10 -21.28 -7.26
C LYS A 270 -1.64 -20.41 -8.42
N PHE A 271 -1.19 -19.16 -8.54
CA PHE A 271 -1.60 -18.24 -9.60
C PHE A 271 -0.85 -18.49 -10.91
N PHE A 272 0.40 -18.93 -10.85
CA PHE A 272 1.15 -19.36 -12.02
C PHE A 272 0.56 -20.61 -12.69
N LYS A 273 -0.27 -21.38 -11.97
CA LYS A 273 -1.01 -22.53 -12.52
C LYS A 273 -1.97 -22.10 -13.62
N ASP A 274 -2.62 -20.94 -13.45
CA ASP A 274 -3.68 -20.48 -14.32
C ASP A 274 -3.18 -19.63 -15.51
N SER A 275 -1.88 -19.31 -15.59
CA SER A 275 -1.28 -18.55 -16.69
C SER A 275 0.15 -18.98 -17.02
N LYS A 276 0.25 -19.84 -18.05
CA LYS A 276 1.53 -20.29 -18.62
C LYS A 276 2.40 -19.12 -19.11
N GLU A 277 1.76 -18.10 -19.69
CA GLU A 277 2.44 -16.91 -20.21
C GLU A 277 3.10 -16.10 -19.11
N VAL A 278 2.36 -15.84 -18.02
CA VAL A 278 2.86 -15.12 -16.86
C VAL A 278 4.00 -15.87 -16.18
N TYR A 279 3.88 -17.18 -16.04
CA TYR A 279 4.95 -18.00 -15.49
C TYR A 279 6.22 -17.96 -16.35
N ASN A 280 6.08 -18.05 -17.67
CA ASN A 280 7.22 -17.95 -18.59
C ASN A 280 7.88 -16.56 -18.53
N SER A 281 7.08 -15.50 -18.35
CA SER A 281 7.59 -14.15 -18.14
C SER A 281 8.37 -14.02 -16.84
N PHE A 282 7.89 -14.63 -15.77
CA PHE A 282 8.60 -14.72 -14.49
C PHE A 282 9.95 -15.42 -14.65
N LEU A 283 10.00 -16.57 -15.35
CA LEU A 283 11.25 -17.30 -15.58
C LEU A 283 12.28 -16.52 -16.42
N LYS A 284 11.87 -15.49 -17.16
CA LYS A 284 12.75 -14.65 -17.99
C LYS A 284 13.29 -13.43 -17.23
N LEU A 285 12.89 -13.19 -16.00
CA LEU A 285 13.42 -12.06 -15.22
C LEU A 285 14.95 -12.13 -15.16
N PRO A 286 15.65 -11.02 -15.44
CA PRO A 286 17.13 -10.99 -15.46
C PRO A 286 17.74 -11.56 -14.17
N TRP A 287 17.20 -11.16 -13.03
CA TRP A 287 17.60 -11.67 -11.72
C TRP A 287 17.48 -13.20 -11.60
N LEU A 288 16.43 -13.82 -12.14
CA LEU A 288 16.23 -15.26 -12.08
C LEU A 288 17.21 -15.99 -13.02
N GLN A 289 17.65 -15.35 -14.08
CA GLN A 289 18.67 -15.89 -14.98
C GLN A 289 20.04 -15.97 -14.29
N GLU A 290 20.35 -15.02 -13.40
CA GLU A 290 21.57 -15.00 -12.59
C GLU A 290 21.55 -16.08 -11.50
N ASN A 291 20.35 -16.46 -11.00
CA ASN A 291 20.20 -17.45 -9.94
C ASN A 291 19.70 -18.82 -10.46
N ARG A 292 20.63 -19.55 -11.10
CA ARG A 292 20.33 -20.85 -11.76
C ARG A 292 19.71 -21.89 -10.82
N TRP A 293 20.14 -21.94 -9.55
CA TRP A 293 19.61 -22.91 -8.58
C TRP A 293 18.15 -22.59 -8.22
N PHE A 294 17.82 -21.33 -8.02
CA PHE A 294 16.46 -20.95 -7.73
C PHE A 294 15.55 -21.13 -8.97
N LYS A 295 16.05 -20.80 -10.17
CA LYS A 295 15.36 -21.08 -11.42
C LYS A 295 15.04 -22.58 -11.57
N LEU A 296 15.99 -23.45 -11.25
CA LEU A 296 15.76 -24.90 -11.27
C LEU A 296 14.69 -25.30 -10.26
N LYS A 297 14.73 -24.80 -9.03
CA LYS A 297 13.66 -25.02 -8.03
C LYS A 297 12.28 -24.59 -8.54
N CYS A 298 12.17 -23.45 -9.19
CA CYS A 298 10.91 -22.96 -9.78
C CYS A 298 10.39 -23.90 -10.87
N ILE A 299 11.29 -24.40 -11.74
CA ILE A 299 10.93 -25.34 -12.81
C ILE A 299 10.48 -26.69 -12.21
N LEU A 300 11.23 -27.24 -11.27
CA LEU A 300 10.89 -28.51 -10.59
C LEU A 300 9.56 -28.38 -9.83
N TRP A 301 9.35 -27.25 -9.16
CA TRP A 301 8.12 -26.98 -8.45
C TRP A 301 6.91 -26.93 -9.39
N LYS A 302 7.04 -26.35 -10.59
CA LYS A 302 6.02 -26.39 -11.63
C LYS A 302 5.69 -27.83 -12.03
N CYS A 303 6.69 -28.65 -12.30
CA CYS A 303 6.49 -30.06 -12.69
C CYS A 303 5.69 -30.83 -11.63
N VAL A 304 6.00 -30.62 -10.34
CA VAL A 304 5.32 -31.28 -9.22
C VAL A 304 3.86 -30.81 -9.07
N HIS A 305 3.60 -29.53 -9.23
CA HIS A 305 2.27 -28.95 -8.99
C HIS A 305 1.29 -29.20 -10.14
N PHE A 306 1.79 -29.26 -11.37
CA PHE A 306 0.96 -29.51 -12.55
C PHE A 306 0.60 -31.00 -12.76
N GLN A 307 1.31 -31.94 -12.13
CA GLN A 307 1.10 -33.37 -12.33
C GLN A 307 0.20 -34.05 -11.28
N HIS A 308 -0.53 -33.32 -10.43
CA HIS A 308 -1.39 -33.88 -9.37
C HIS A 308 -0.73 -34.92 -8.44
N THR A 309 0.60 -34.99 -8.39
CA THR A 309 1.30 -35.92 -7.52
C THR A 309 1.41 -35.38 -6.10
N ASN A 310 0.40 -35.68 -5.29
CA ASN A 310 0.34 -35.33 -3.86
C ASN A 310 1.39 -36.05 -2.99
N ASN A 311 2.35 -36.79 -3.56
CA ASN A 311 3.13 -37.79 -2.83
C ASN A 311 4.65 -37.56 -2.80
N ILE A 312 5.19 -36.39 -3.09
CA ILE A 312 6.64 -36.17 -2.93
C ILE A 312 6.91 -35.53 -1.57
N LEU A 313 6.95 -36.35 -0.53
CA LEU A 313 7.22 -36.01 0.87
C LEU A 313 8.50 -35.17 1.07
N LEU A 314 9.53 -35.38 0.25
CA LEU A 314 10.82 -34.69 0.35
C LEU A 314 10.72 -33.20 -0.07
N PHE A 315 9.99 -32.93 -1.15
CA PHE A 315 9.72 -31.57 -1.62
C PHE A 315 8.80 -30.80 -0.65
N ARG A 316 7.80 -31.47 -0.06
CA ARG A 316 6.97 -30.90 0.99
C ARG A 316 7.79 -30.46 2.21
N LYS A 317 8.78 -31.22 2.65
CA LYS A 317 9.62 -30.85 3.81
C LYS A 317 10.50 -29.63 3.55
N LEU A 318 11.11 -29.52 2.36
CA LEU A 318 11.89 -28.34 1.97
C LEU A 318 11.03 -27.06 1.83
N LEU A 319 9.85 -27.20 1.25
CA LEU A 319 8.87 -26.12 1.09
C LEU A 319 8.11 -25.82 2.41
N TYR A 320 7.95 -26.82 3.28
CA TYR A 320 7.26 -26.68 4.57
C TYR A 320 8.06 -25.84 5.57
N ARG A 321 9.38 -25.84 5.50
CA ARG A 321 10.23 -24.97 6.33
C ARG A 321 10.01 -23.50 6.02
N GLU A 322 9.89 -23.15 4.75
CA GLU A 322 9.57 -21.79 4.29
C GLU A 322 8.10 -21.40 4.61
N TYR A 323 7.18 -22.39 4.59
CA TYR A 323 5.78 -22.20 5.00
C TYR A 323 5.63 -21.96 6.51
N LEU A 324 6.45 -22.61 7.34
CA LEU A 324 6.44 -22.39 8.79
C LEU A 324 6.91 -20.97 9.16
N GLU A 325 7.86 -20.41 8.42
CA GLU A 325 8.25 -19.01 8.59
C GLU A 325 7.08 -18.06 8.30
N THR A 326 6.25 -18.37 7.30
CA THR A 326 5.04 -17.57 6.99
C THR A 326 3.91 -17.75 8.00
N LYS A 327 3.81 -18.88 8.69
CA LYS A 327 2.82 -19.10 9.75
C LYS A 327 3.11 -18.23 10.97
N ASN A 328 4.37 -18.04 11.31
CA ASN A 328 4.79 -17.15 12.39
C ASN A 328 4.38 -15.68 12.16
N TRP A 329 4.10 -15.28 10.92
CA TRP A 329 3.63 -13.92 10.63
C TRP A 329 2.18 -13.67 11.05
N HIS A 330 1.30 -14.67 10.94
CA HIS A 330 -0.06 -14.55 11.48
C HIS A 330 -0.04 -14.39 13.01
N ASP A 331 0.85 -15.11 13.69
CA ASP A 331 1.00 -14.98 15.14
C ASP A 331 1.61 -13.62 15.53
N LEU A 332 2.56 -13.11 14.72
CA LEU A 332 3.15 -11.79 14.90
C LEU A 332 2.10 -10.67 14.70
N ILE A 333 1.30 -10.76 13.64
CA ILE A 333 0.21 -9.82 13.34
C ILE A 333 -0.84 -9.85 14.46
N ASN A 334 -1.23 -11.03 14.94
CA ASN A 334 -2.18 -11.18 16.04
C ASN A 334 -1.65 -10.61 17.36
N ASN A 335 -0.36 -10.78 17.66
CA ASN A 335 0.28 -10.18 18.82
C ASN A 335 0.33 -8.66 18.73
N GLN A 336 0.62 -8.10 17.56
CA GLN A 336 0.61 -6.66 17.33
C GLN A 336 -0.79 -6.08 17.46
N TYR A 337 -1.81 -6.77 16.98
CA TYR A 337 -3.20 -6.37 17.15
C TYR A 337 -3.60 -6.28 18.64
N LYS A 338 -3.15 -7.21 19.48
CA LYS A 338 -3.36 -7.15 20.92
C LYS A 338 -2.68 -5.94 21.57
N ILE A 339 -1.42 -5.67 21.21
CA ILE A 339 -0.67 -4.50 21.71
C ILE A 339 -1.38 -3.20 21.32
N LEU A 340 -1.93 -3.14 20.09
CA LEU A 340 -2.71 -1.98 19.64
C LEU A 340 -3.99 -1.78 20.46
N LEU A 341 -4.73 -2.85 20.71
CA LEU A 341 -5.93 -2.79 21.55
C LEU A 341 -5.60 -2.32 22.96
N GLU A 342 -4.51 -2.80 23.55
CA GLU A 342 -4.04 -2.39 24.88
C GLU A 342 -3.65 -0.91 24.91
N ASN A 343 -2.96 -0.41 23.89
CA ASN A 343 -2.60 1.01 23.76
C ASN A 343 -3.83 1.91 23.56
N GLN A 344 -4.86 1.43 22.89
CA GLN A 344 -6.09 2.18 22.64
C GLN A 344 -6.97 2.24 23.90
N SER A 345 -6.99 1.19 24.72
CA SER A 345 -7.77 1.11 25.95
C SER A 345 -7.15 1.88 27.14
N SER A 346 -5.89 2.28 27.03
CA SER A 346 -5.15 3.03 28.05
C SER A 346 -5.21 4.55 27.87
N LYS A 347 -5.95 5.04 26.90
CA LYS A 347 -6.20 6.47 26.63
C LYS A 347 -7.66 6.79 26.58
#